data_2f7262fb55b025550d595dd2d383a11d
#
_entry.id   2f7262fb55b025550d595dd2d383a11d
#
_cell.length_a   1.000
_cell.length_b   1.000
_cell.length_c   1.000
_cell.angle_alpha   90.00
_cell.angle_beta   90.00
_cell.angle_gamma   90.00
#
_symmetry.space_group_name_H-M   'P 1'
#
loop_
_entity.id
_entity.type
_entity.pdbx_description
1 polymer ?
#
loop_
_entity_poly.entity_id
_entity_poly.type
_entity_poly.pdbx_seq_one_letter_code
_entity_poly.pdbx_strand_id
1 'polypeptide(L)'
;MHNVIITGADGFVGSYTTKEFLKNGCCVLAIDQGLELRNLEPHDNLVHMACDVFNKEELLSRLHKGKYDTFIHFAWAGSAGEARVDYNLQMKNALGTVECMKVAKEIGCTRFICAGSIMEYEVEAAVHTQGSNPGMGYIYGMGKHIAHCMCKSVAANIGIELVWPMITNAYGVGELSPRFVNTTLRKIINGETLQFTAATQNYDFVYVTDVAKAFYLIARNGKPFYEYMIGSGNARPLKEFILEMQQALVPDAVPLFGDIPFTGTNMPLNTFSIEDTARDTGFKPEVGFAEGTRMTMEWLKTL
;
A
#
# COMPACT_ATOMS: atom_id res chain seq x y z
N MET A 1 18.16 -2.06 -13.53
CA MET A 1 17.71 -1.31 -12.34
C MET A 1 18.73 -1.52 -11.25
N HIS A 2 19.49 -0.50 -10.91
CA HIS A 2 20.51 -0.57 -9.85
C HIS A 2 20.34 0.52 -8.80
N ASN A 3 19.96 1.73 -9.20
CA ASN A 3 19.85 2.88 -8.31
C ASN A 3 18.40 3.33 -8.26
N VAL A 4 17.78 3.20 -7.10
CA VAL A 4 16.38 3.53 -6.91
C VAL A 4 16.17 4.60 -5.85
N ILE A 5 15.18 5.44 -6.03
CA ILE A 5 14.65 6.32 -5.01
C ILE A 5 13.39 5.69 -4.46
N ILE A 6 13.24 5.65 -3.14
CA ILE A 6 12.01 5.22 -2.46
C ILE A 6 11.59 6.33 -1.50
N THR A 7 10.41 6.91 -1.70
CA THR A 7 9.83 7.90 -0.80
C THR A 7 8.82 7.27 0.15
N GLY A 8 8.69 7.78 1.37
CA GLY A 8 7.96 7.10 2.43
C GLY A 8 8.66 5.80 2.82
N ALA A 9 9.98 5.79 2.68
CA ALA A 9 10.83 4.61 2.77
C ALA A 9 10.86 4.01 4.18
N ASP A 10 10.63 4.79 5.22
CA ASP A 10 10.59 4.34 6.61
C ASP A 10 9.17 4.02 7.11
N GLY A 11 8.16 4.17 6.24
CA GLY A 11 6.78 3.75 6.51
C GLY A 11 6.61 2.23 6.51
N PHE A 12 5.41 1.75 6.89
CA PHE A 12 5.13 0.31 6.98
C PHE A 12 5.48 -0.44 5.67
N VAL A 13 4.82 -0.13 4.55
CA VAL A 13 5.10 -0.80 3.27
C VAL A 13 6.47 -0.39 2.69
N GLY A 14 6.83 0.90 2.84
CA GLY A 14 8.08 1.45 2.30
C GLY A 14 9.32 0.78 2.86
N SER A 15 9.35 0.51 4.17
CA SER A 15 10.51 -0.10 4.82
C SER A 15 10.74 -1.54 4.38
N TYR A 16 9.68 -2.33 4.26
CA TYR A 16 9.78 -3.69 3.72
C TYR A 16 10.21 -3.70 2.26
N THR A 17 9.66 -2.77 1.46
CA THR A 17 10.08 -2.62 0.06
C THR A 17 11.55 -2.20 -0.04
N THR A 18 12.00 -1.25 0.77
CA THR A 18 13.41 -0.85 0.83
C THR A 18 14.31 -2.03 1.15
N LYS A 19 13.95 -2.84 2.16
CA LYS A 19 14.70 -4.06 2.54
C LYS A 19 14.76 -5.07 1.39
N GLU A 20 13.65 -5.26 0.66
CA GLU A 20 13.61 -6.20 -0.46
C GLU A 20 14.50 -5.73 -1.62
N PHE A 21 14.55 -4.42 -1.92
CA PHE A 21 15.46 -3.88 -2.93
C PHE A 21 16.94 -4.01 -2.53
N LEU A 22 17.28 -3.71 -1.27
CA LEU A 22 18.62 -3.89 -0.74
C LEU A 22 19.07 -5.35 -0.80
N LYS A 23 18.22 -6.28 -0.37
CA LYS A 23 18.46 -7.73 -0.44
C LYS A 23 18.76 -8.20 -1.86
N ASN A 24 18.19 -7.54 -2.87
CA ASN A 24 18.43 -7.83 -4.28
C ASN A 24 19.58 -7.00 -4.89
N GLY A 25 20.43 -6.37 -4.08
CA GLY A 25 21.64 -5.68 -4.51
C GLY A 25 21.43 -4.30 -5.11
N CYS A 26 20.25 -3.70 -4.96
CA CYS A 26 20.02 -2.34 -5.40
C CYS A 26 20.64 -1.32 -4.43
N CYS A 27 21.12 -0.19 -4.96
CA CYS A 27 21.43 1.00 -4.17
C CYS A 27 20.15 1.82 -3.99
N VAL A 28 19.77 2.10 -2.76
CA VAL A 28 18.53 2.78 -2.42
C VAL A 28 18.80 4.14 -1.80
N LEU A 29 18.22 5.20 -2.37
CA LEU A 29 18.04 6.47 -1.68
C LEU A 29 16.65 6.43 -1.00
N ALA A 30 16.66 6.25 0.31
CA ALA A 30 15.47 6.29 1.15
C ALA A 30 15.13 7.74 1.51
N ILE A 31 13.98 8.23 1.07
CA ILE A 31 13.51 9.58 1.39
C ILE A 31 12.31 9.46 2.34
N ASP A 32 12.43 10.11 3.49
CA ASP A 32 11.34 10.23 4.46
C ASP A 32 11.41 11.58 5.16
N GLN A 33 10.36 11.98 5.89
CA GLN A 33 10.36 13.24 6.66
C GLN A 33 11.17 13.16 7.96
N GLY A 34 11.33 11.95 8.50
CA GLY A 34 12.09 11.71 9.72
C GLY A 34 13.58 11.99 9.55
N LEU A 35 14.20 12.62 10.56
CA LEU A 35 15.67 12.82 10.60
C LEU A 35 16.43 11.51 10.78
N GLU A 36 15.79 10.51 11.39
CA GLU A 36 16.32 9.19 11.63
C GLU A 36 15.36 8.13 11.07
N LEU A 37 15.92 7.01 10.60
CA LEU A 37 15.14 5.85 10.18
C LEU A 37 14.83 4.98 11.40
N ARG A 38 13.57 4.55 11.55
CA ARG A 38 13.08 3.72 12.67
C ARG A 38 12.91 2.26 12.28
N ASN A 39 12.60 2.01 11.01
CA ASN A 39 12.24 0.71 10.49
C ASN A 39 13.33 0.12 9.56
N LEU A 40 14.40 0.88 9.32
CA LEU A 40 15.50 0.49 8.45
C LEU A 40 16.83 0.53 9.21
N GLU A 41 17.57 -0.57 9.12
CA GLU A 41 18.92 -0.67 9.66
C GLU A 41 19.96 -0.09 8.69
N PRO A 42 21.13 0.36 9.18
CA PRO A 42 22.23 0.77 8.33
C PRO A 42 22.64 -0.34 7.33
N HIS A 43 22.88 0.05 6.09
CA HIS A 43 23.31 -0.86 5.03
C HIS A 43 24.20 -0.12 4.02
N ASP A 44 25.23 -0.76 3.48
CA ASP A 44 26.22 -0.14 2.57
C ASP A 44 25.57 0.48 1.32
N ASN A 45 24.48 -0.12 0.84
CA ASN A 45 23.74 0.34 -0.33
C ASN A 45 22.53 1.23 0.03
N LEU A 46 22.40 1.69 1.28
CA LEU A 46 21.31 2.55 1.74
C LEU A 46 21.83 3.94 2.06
N VAL A 47 21.25 4.93 1.41
CA VAL A 47 21.47 6.33 1.76
C VAL A 47 20.13 6.91 2.23
N HIS A 48 20.11 7.56 3.37
CA HIS A 48 18.94 8.26 3.89
C HIS A 48 18.99 9.75 3.57
N MET A 49 17.83 10.31 3.19
CA MET A 49 17.63 11.73 2.99
C MET A 49 16.33 12.18 3.66
N ALA A 50 16.43 12.91 4.75
CA ALA A 50 15.27 13.55 5.38
C ALA A 50 14.80 14.73 4.51
N CYS A 51 13.57 14.64 3.94
CA CYS A 51 13.03 15.65 3.05
C CYS A 51 11.50 15.56 2.98
N ASP A 52 10.83 16.71 2.94
CA ASP A 52 9.41 16.74 2.53
C ASP A 52 9.35 16.62 1.01
N VAL A 53 8.98 15.45 0.52
CA VAL A 53 8.91 15.15 -0.92
C VAL A 53 7.90 16.04 -1.67
N PHE A 54 6.98 16.69 -0.97
CA PHE A 54 6.03 17.64 -1.57
C PHE A 54 6.58 19.07 -1.67
N ASN A 55 7.78 19.31 -1.13
CA ASN A 55 8.57 20.50 -1.42
C ASN A 55 9.47 20.24 -2.64
N LYS A 56 8.94 20.51 -3.82
CA LYS A 56 9.61 20.23 -5.10
C LYS A 56 10.98 20.88 -5.22
N GLU A 57 11.11 22.14 -4.79
CA GLU A 57 12.36 22.92 -4.90
C GLU A 57 13.45 22.30 -4.03
N GLU A 58 13.11 21.94 -2.78
CA GLU A 58 14.02 21.25 -1.89
C GLU A 58 14.44 19.89 -2.47
N LEU A 59 13.46 19.10 -2.93
CA LEU A 59 13.71 17.78 -3.49
C LEU A 59 14.67 17.85 -4.70
N LEU A 60 14.41 18.77 -5.63
CA LEU A 60 15.28 18.96 -6.81
C LEU A 60 16.68 19.44 -6.44
N SER A 61 16.81 20.33 -5.45
CA SER A 61 18.12 20.86 -5.04
C SER A 61 19.04 19.80 -4.44
N ARG A 62 18.49 18.71 -3.92
CA ARG A 62 19.21 17.63 -3.21
C ARG A 62 19.42 16.37 -4.05
N LEU A 63 18.72 16.24 -5.18
CA LEU A 63 18.83 15.06 -6.05
C LEU A 63 19.82 15.30 -7.20
N HIS A 64 20.65 14.28 -7.47
CA HIS A 64 21.64 14.33 -8.55
C HIS A 64 21.05 13.76 -9.84
N LYS A 65 21.13 14.54 -10.94
CA LYS A 65 20.69 14.12 -12.27
C LYS A 65 21.51 12.93 -12.79
N GLY A 66 20.82 11.98 -13.45
CA GLY A 66 21.46 10.83 -14.10
C GLY A 66 21.95 9.73 -13.16
N LYS A 67 21.67 9.83 -11.86
CA LYS A 67 22.12 8.84 -10.87
C LYS A 67 21.12 7.71 -10.64
N TYR A 68 19.84 7.94 -10.86
CA TYR A 68 18.76 7.02 -10.49
C TYR A 68 17.99 6.54 -11.70
N ASP A 69 17.62 5.25 -11.71
CA ASP A 69 16.87 4.60 -12.78
C ASP A 69 15.37 4.69 -12.57
N THR A 70 14.95 4.45 -11.32
CA THR A 70 13.55 4.25 -10.92
C THR A 70 13.22 5.06 -9.68
N PHE A 71 12.04 5.66 -9.69
CA PHE A 71 11.48 6.39 -8.56
C PHE A 71 10.23 5.65 -8.06
N ILE A 72 10.23 5.20 -6.80
CA ILE A 72 9.12 4.49 -6.16
C ILE A 72 8.51 5.39 -5.09
N HIS A 73 7.21 5.64 -5.19
CA HIS A 73 6.52 6.62 -4.37
C HIS A 73 5.52 5.97 -3.44
N PHE A 74 5.86 5.91 -2.13
CA PHE A 74 4.95 5.51 -1.06
C PHE A 74 4.51 6.67 -0.18
N ALA A 75 5.22 7.80 -0.21
CA ALA A 75 4.91 8.94 0.65
C ALA A 75 3.47 9.41 0.45
N TRP A 76 2.68 9.34 1.51
CA TRP A 76 1.27 9.72 1.52
C TRP A 76 0.83 10.05 2.95
N ALA A 77 0.50 11.30 3.21
CA ALA A 77 0.02 11.73 4.52
C ALA A 77 -1.45 11.33 4.73
N GLY A 78 -1.81 10.89 5.94
CA GLY A 78 -3.19 10.57 6.26
C GLY A 78 -3.73 9.33 5.57
N SER A 79 -2.94 8.25 5.46
CA SER A 79 -3.41 6.96 4.96
C SER A 79 -4.25 6.17 5.98
N ALA A 80 -4.30 6.61 7.24
CA ALA A 80 -5.06 6.01 8.34
C ALA A 80 -5.55 7.09 9.32
N GLY A 81 -6.46 6.72 10.22
CA GLY A 81 -7.02 7.61 11.25
C GLY A 81 -7.88 8.74 10.68
N GLU A 82 -8.06 9.79 11.47
CA GLU A 82 -8.91 10.95 11.11
C GLU A 82 -8.41 11.71 9.88
N ALA A 83 -7.11 11.80 9.68
CA ALA A 83 -6.53 12.47 8.51
C ALA A 83 -6.90 11.81 7.17
N ARG A 84 -7.42 10.57 7.20
CA ARG A 84 -7.89 9.85 6.02
C ARG A 84 -9.09 10.53 5.35
N VAL A 85 -9.90 11.24 6.12
CA VAL A 85 -11.11 11.93 5.63
C VAL A 85 -10.91 13.42 5.37
N ASP A 86 -9.70 13.94 5.57
CA ASP A 86 -9.34 15.32 5.24
C ASP A 86 -9.10 15.46 3.73
N TYR A 87 -10.11 15.95 3.03
CA TYR A 87 -10.06 16.12 1.57
C TYR A 87 -8.97 17.11 1.11
N ASN A 88 -8.63 18.13 1.90
CA ASN A 88 -7.55 19.06 1.55
C ASN A 88 -6.19 18.34 1.58
N LEU A 89 -5.96 17.52 2.61
CA LEU A 89 -4.74 16.72 2.73
C LEU A 89 -4.66 15.70 1.59
N GLN A 90 -5.77 15.02 1.27
CA GLN A 90 -5.78 14.02 0.19
C GLN A 90 -5.54 14.67 -1.19
N MET A 91 -6.07 15.86 -1.44
CA MET A 91 -5.76 16.63 -2.65
C MET A 91 -4.30 17.10 -2.70
N LYS A 92 -3.72 17.54 -1.56
CA LYS A 92 -2.30 17.88 -1.48
C LYS A 92 -1.42 16.67 -1.82
N ASN A 93 -1.75 15.48 -1.32
CA ASN A 93 -1.06 14.24 -1.69
C ASN A 93 -1.13 13.97 -3.19
N ALA A 94 -2.31 14.11 -3.80
CA ALA A 94 -2.50 13.86 -5.22
C ALA A 94 -1.64 14.81 -6.09
N LEU A 95 -1.67 16.10 -5.80
CA LEU A 95 -0.83 17.10 -6.48
C LEU A 95 0.67 16.82 -6.26
N GLY A 96 1.06 16.53 -5.01
CA GLY A 96 2.44 16.22 -4.67
C GLY A 96 2.96 14.99 -5.39
N THR A 97 2.13 13.96 -5.58
CA THR A 97 2.49 12.76 -6.35
C THR A 97 2.83 13.10 -7.82
N VAL A 98 2.02 13.95 -8.45
CA VAL A 98 2.30 14.42 -9.82
C VAL A 98 3.62 15.18 -9.89
N GLU A 99 3.88 16.08 -8.94
CA GLU A 99 5.15 16.83 -8.90
C GLU A 99 6.35 15.92 -8.61
N CYS A 100 6.23 14.92 -7.72
CA CYS A 100 7.28 13.90 -7.53
C CYS A 100 7.59 13.15 -8.83
N MET A 101 6.59 12.80 -9.62
CA MET A 101 6.79 12.17 -10.92
C MET A 101 7.51 13.08 -11.91
N LYS A 102 7.18 14.38 -11.95
CA LYS A 102 7.88 15.35 -12.78
C LYS A 102 9.33 15.53 -12.33
N VAL A 103 9.59 15.54 -11.03
CA VAL A 103 10.95 15.53 -10.46
C VAL A 103 11.71 14.29 -10.91
N ALA A 104 11.10 13.10 -10.80
CA ALA A 104 11.72 11.85 -11.26
C ALA A 104 12.16 11.94 -12.73
N LYS A 105 11.31 12.48 -13.61
CA LYS A 105 11.66 12.71 -15.01
C LYS A 105 12.82 13.70 -15.17
N GLU A 106 12.77 14.82 -14.44
CA GLU A 106 13.77 15.89 -14.54
C GLU A 106 15.16 15.43 -14.10
N ILE A 107 15.26 14.55 -13.09
CA ILE A 107 16.54 13.98 -12.64
C ILE A 107 17.02 12.80 -13.48
N GLY A 108 16.24 12.38 -14.49
CA GLY A 108 16.62 11.34 -15.45
C GLY A 108 16.12 9.94 -15.13
N CYS A 109 15.22 9.75 -14.17
CA CYS A 109 14.55 8.45 -14.01
C CYS A 109 13.75 8.11 -15.26
N THR A 110 13.80 6.85 -15.67
CA THR A 110 13.04 6.35 -16.81
C THR A 110 11.67 5.83 -16.37
N ARG A 111 11.53 5.44 -15.08
CA ARG A 111 10.34 4.80 -14.52
C ARG A 111 9.91 5.43 -13.20
N PHE A 112 8.60 5.67 -13.08
CA PHE A 112 7.94 6.09 -11.85
C PHE A 112 6.90 5.04 -11.45
N ILE A 113 6.98 4.58 -10.21
CA ILE A 113 6.07 3.58 -9.64
C ILE A 113 5.40 4.21 -8.43
N CYS A 114 4.08 4.27 -8.40
CA CYS A 114 3.34 4.83 -7.28
C CYS A 114 2.41 3.79 -6.67
N ALA A 115 2.43 3.66 -5.36
CA ALA A 115 1.53 2.78 -4.63
C ALA A 115 0.08 3.26 -4.73
N GLY A 116 -0.73 2.54 -5.50
CA GLY A 116 -2.18 2.64 -5.56
C GLY A 116 -2.86 1.84 -4.44
N SER A 117 -4.18 1.80 -4.49
CA SER A 117 -5.01 1.12 -3.49
C SER A 117 -6.26 0.54 -4.12
N ILE A 118 -6.69 -0.63 -3.65
CA ILE A 118 -8.00 -1.23 -4.01
C ILE A 118 -9.16 -0.24 -3.81
N MET A 119 -9.00 0.73 -2.91
CA MET A 119 -10.01 1.77 -2.69
C MET A 119 -10.27 2.68 -3.90
N GLU A 120 -9.39 2.69 -4.90
CA GLU A 120 -9.64 3.41 -6.16
C GLU A 120 -10.82 2.77 -6.90
N TYR A 121 -10.87 1.44 -6.98
CA TYR A 121 -12.01 0.71 -7.55
C TYR A 121 -13.28 0.81 -6.69
N GLU A 122 -13.14 0.83 -5.36
CA GLU A 122 -14.28 1.07 -4.47
C GLU A 122 -14.90 2.46 -4.71
N VAL A 123 -14.08 3.48 -4.96
CA VAL A 123 -14.53 4.83 -5.31
C VAL A 123 -15.29 4.83 -6.62
N GLU A 124 -14.76 4.20 -7.66
CA GLU A 124 -15.45 4.09 -8.96
C GLU A 124 -16.82 3.42 -8.80
N ALA A 125 -16.88 2.30 -8.11
CA ALA A 125 -18.12 1.57 -7.88
C ALA A 125 -19.12 2.37 -7.04
N ALA A 126 -18.67 3.09 -5.99
CA ALA A 126 -19.54 3.84 -5.11
C ALA A 126 -20.03 5.16 -5.73
N VAL A 127 -19.10 5.94 -6.31
CA VAL A 127 -19.41 7.33 -6.76
C VAL A 127 -20.22 7.34 -8.06
N HIS A 128 -19.95 6.43 -8.98
CA HIS A 128 -20.61 6.37 -10.28
C HIS A 128 -21.94 5.59 -10.27
N THR A 129 -22.31 4.96 -9.16
CA THR A 129 -23.63 4.34 -9.02
C THR A 129 -24.70 5.39 -8.77
N GLN A 130 -25.72 5.44 -9.63
CA GLN A 130 -26.83 6.40 -9.50
C GLN A 130 -27.59 6.20 -8.18
N GLY A 131 -27.80 7.30 -7.45
CA GLY A 131 -28.48 7.26 -6.14
C GLY A 131 -27.62 6.79 -4.97
N SER A 132 -26.35 6.50 -5.19
CA SER A 132 -25.41 6.19 -4.10
C SER A 132 -25.20 7.41 -3.18
N ASN A 133 -24.86 7.13 -1.94
CA ASN A 133 -24.55 8.17 -0.93
C ASN A 133 -23.24 7.78 -0.19
N PRO A 134 -22.08 7.86 -0.89
CA PRO A 134 -20.81 7.46 -0.33
C PRO A 134 -20.42 8.37 0.84
N GLY A 135 -20.03 7.78 1.97
CA GLY A 135 -19.59 8.49 3.16
C GLY A 135 -18.15 9.03 3.04
N MET A 136 -17.71 9.72 4.08
CA MET A 136 -16.36 10.32 4.15
C MET A 136 -15.21 9.29 4.06
N GLY A 137 -15.47 8.01 4.33
CA GLY A 137 -14.46 6.94 4.22
C GLY A 137 -13.85 6.78 2.82
N TYR A 138 -14.51 7.28 1.77
CA TYR A 138 -14.02 7.23 0.39
C TYR A 138 -13.02 8.34 0.02
N ILE A 139 -12.87 9.39 0.85
CA ILE A 139 -12.03 10.56 0.55
C ILE A 139 -10.57 10.17 0.25
N TYR A 140 -10.00 9.25 1.03
CA TYR A 140 -8.66 8.71 0.75
C TYR A 140 -8.58 8.03 -0.63
N GLY A 141 -9.53 7.16 -0.94
CA GLY A 141 -9.61 6.49 -2.24
C GLY A 141 -9.76 7.48 -3.40
N MET A 142 -10.57 8.54 -3.22
CA MET A 142 -10.70 9.62 -4.19
C MET A 142 -9.37 10.33 -4.43
N GLY A 143 -8.61 10.65 -3.38
CA GLY A 143 -7.27 11.23 -3.50
C GLY A 143 -6.32 10.35 -4.30
N LYS A 144 -6.29 9.04 -4.02
CA LYS A 144 -5.50 8.06 -4.77
C LYS A 144 -5.93 7.97 -6.23
N HIS A 145 -7.22 7.87 -6.49
CA HIS A 145 -7.78 7.79 -7.84
C HIS A 145 -7.47 9.04 -8.67
N ILE A 146 -7.62 10.24 -8.10
CA ILE A 146 -7.25 11.50 -8.75
C ILE A 146 -5.76 11.52 -9.07
N ALA A 147 -4.90 11.15 -8.13
CA ALA A 147 -3.45 11.06 -8.36
C ALA A 147 -3.13 10.12 -9.52
N HIS A 148 -3.76 8.95 -9.55
CA HIS A 148 -3.57 7.96 -10.62
C HIS A 148 -3.95 8.52 -11.99
N CYS A 149 -5.17 9.06 -12.14
CA CYS A 149 -5.66 9.62 -13.39
C CYS A 149 -4.74 10.75 -13.90
N MET A 150 -4.34 11.68 -13.02
CA MET A 150 -3.45 12.78 -13.38
C MET A 150 -2.04 12.27 -13.74
N CYS A 151 -1.46 11.37 -12.93
CA CYS A 151 -0.15 10.81 -13.21
C CYS A 151 -0.14 10.07 -14.55
N LYS A 152 -1.16 9.28 -14.87
CA LYS A 152 -1.25 8.54 -16.14
C LYS A 152 -1.23 9.47 -17.36
N SER A 153 -2.00 10.55 -17.32
CA SER A 153 -2.04 11.55 -18.39
C SER A 153 -0.72 12.35 -18.49
N VAL A 154 -0.20 12.83 -17.37
CA VAL A 154 1.04 13.62 -17.33
C VAL A 154 2.23 12.76 -17.74
N ALA A 155 2.34 11.51 -17.26
CA ALA A 155 3.42 10.58 -17.60
C ALA A 155 3.54 10.35 -19.11
N ALA A 156 2.40 10.13 -19.78
CA ALA A 156 2.35 9.96 -21.23
C ALA A 156 2.87 11.20 -21.96
N ASN A 157 2.53 12.40 -21.47
CA ASN A 157 2.93 13.66 -22.09
C ASN A 157 4.42 14.02 -21.89
N ILE A 158 4.98 13.71 -20.69
CA ILE A 158 6.40 14.00 -20.40
C ILE A 158 7.35 12.85 -20.77
N GLY A 159 6.80 11.70 -21.19
CA GLY A 159 7.57 10.54 -21.61
C GLY A 159 8.33 9.85 -20.47
N ILE A 160 7.66 9.58 -19.35
CA ILE A 160 8.16 8.71 -18.27
C ILE A 160 7.30 7.46 -18.21
N GLU A 161 7.89 6.28 -17.99
CA GLU A 161 7.14 5.05 -17.77
C GLU A 161 6.44 5.13 -16.41
N LEU A 162 5.12 5.04 -16.41
CA LEU A 162 4.32 4.93 -15.19
C LEU A 162 3.91 3.48 -14.97
N VAL A 163 4.05 2.99 -13.73
CA VAL A 163 3.43 1.73 -13.27
C VAL A 163 2.67 2.00 -11.98
N TRP A 164 1.46 1.46 -11.88
CA TRP A 164 0.56 1.76 -10.76
C TRP A 164 0.12 0.46 -10.05
N PRO A 165 0.92 -0.04 -9.08
CA PRO A 165 0.54 -1.21 -8.30
C PRO A 165 -0.61 -0.89 -7.33
N MET A 166 -1.68 -1.67 -7.41
CA MET A 166 -2.89 -1.56 -6.58
C MET A 166 -2.80 -2.53 -5.40
N ILE A 167 -2.56 -2.02 -4.20
CA ILE A 167 -2.47 -2.87 -3.01
C ILE A 167 -3.88 -3.15 -2.48
N THR A 168 -4.19 -4.42 -2.19
CA THR A 168 -5.43 -4.81 -1.55
C THR A 168 -5.47 -4.35 -0.09
N ASN A 169 -5.31 -5.24 0.89
CA ASN A 169 -5.21 -4.87 2.29
C ASN A 169 -3.91 -5.43 2.88
N ALA A 170 -2.83 -4.62 2.80
CA ALA A 170 -1.55 -4.99 3.41
C ALA A 170 -1.66 -5.05 4.94
N TYR A 171 -1.09 -6.09 5.54
CA TYR A 171 -1.00 -6.26 6.99
C TYR A 171 0.32 -6.94 7.35
N GLY A 172 0.70 -6.91 8.62
CA GLY A 172 1.90 -7.60 9.09
C GLY A 172 2.62 -6.89 10.23
N VAL A 173 3.78 -7.41 10.58
CA VAL A 173 4.68 -6.82 11.59
C VAL A 173 5.03 -5.38 11.20
N GLY A 174 4.95 -4.45 12.15
CA GLY A 174 5.21 -3.02 11.91
C GLY A 174 3.98 -2.20 11.56
N GLU A 175 2.81 -2.79 11.29
CA GLU A 175 1.57 -2.07 11.07
C GLU A 175 0.95 -1.64 12.42
N LEU A 176 0.97 -0.35 12.69
CA LEU A 176 0.44 0.23 13.94
C LEU A 176 -0.95 0.84 13.79
N SER A 177 -1.41 1.07 12.57
CA SER A 177 -2.69 1.74 12.32
C SER A 177 -3.89 0.86 12.68
N PRO A 178 -5.04 1.46 13.05
CA PRO A 178 -6.23 0.72 13.48
C PRO A 178 -6.99 0.12 12.29
N ARG A 179 -6.30 -0.67 11.45
CA ARG A 179 -6.91 -1.42 10.35
C ARG A 179 -7.48 -2.74 10.87
N PHE A 180 -8.33 -3.37 10.06
CA PHE A 180 -9.12 -4.54 10.44
C PHE A 180 -8.30 -5.65 11.14
N VAL A 181 -7.22 -6.14 10.51
CA VAL A 181 -6.41 -7.22 11.08
C VAL A 181 -5.81 -6.79 12.43
N ASN A 182 -5.16 -5.63 12.45
CA ASN A 182 -4.51 -5.12 13.66
C ASN A 182 -5.50 -4.87 14.81
N THR A 183 -6.64 -4.26 14.52
CA THR A 183 -7.70 -4.03 15.51
C THR A 183 -8.25 -5.35 16.05
N THR A 184 -8.49 -6.34 15.19
CA THR A 184 -9.01 -7.65 15.59
C THR A 184 -7.98 -8.40 16.43
N LEU A 185 -6.71 -8.39 16.06
CA LEU A 185 -5.64 -9.03 16.84
C LEU A 185 -5.49 -8.41 18.23
N ARG A 186 -5.58 -7.08 18.36
CA ARG A 186 -5.58 -6.40 19.67
C ARG A 186 -6.75 -6.79 20.53
N LYS A 187 -7.94 -6.92 19.95
CA LYS A 187 -9.12 -7.45 20.68
C LYS A 187 -8.88 -8.88 21.17
N ILE A 188 -8.29 -9.74 20.33
CA ILE A 188 -7.94 -11.11 20.73
C ILE A 188 -6.93 -11.10 21.90
N ILE A 189 -5.87 -10.29 21.81
CA ILE A 189 -4.85 -10.18 22.86
C ILE A 189 -5.48 -9.72 24.18
N ASN A 190 -6.42 -8.77 24.12
CA ASN A 190 -7.10 -8.23 25.31
C ASN A 190 -8.25 -9.13 25.84
N GLY A 191 -8.58 -10.23 25.18
CA GLY A 191 -9.71 -11.10 25.56
C GLY A 191 -11.09 -10.44 25.36
N GLU A 192 -11.18 -9.49 24.43
CA GLU A 192 -12.43 -8.77 24.12
C GLU A 192 -13.36 -9.61 23.24
N THR A 193 -14.66 -9.33 23.32
CA THR A 193 -15.65 -9.95 22.44
C THR A 193 -15.40 -9.58 20.99
N LEU A 194 -15.39 -10.59 20.11
CA LEU A 194 -15.20 -10.40 18.68
C LEU A 194 -16.54 -10.16 17.99
N GLN A 195 -16.87 -8.91 17.71
CA GLN A 195 -18.10 -8.49 17.03
C GLN A 195 -17.77 -7.92 15.65
N PHE A 196 -18.54 -8.34 14.64
CA PHE A 196 -18.34 -7.98 13.25
C PHE A 196 -19.67 -7.62 12.56
N THR A 197 -19.55 -7.00 11.38
CA THR A 197 -20.68 -6.91 10.43
C THR A 197 -21.14 -8.32 10.06
N ALA A 198 -22.12 -8.46 9.15
CA ALA A 198 -22.43 -9.77 8.56
C ALA A 198 -21.23 -10.41 7.84
N ALA A 199 -20.21 -9.62 7.54
CA ALA A 199 -18.93 -10.00 6.92
C ALA A 199 -19.10 -10.78 5.59
N THR A 200 -20.15 -10.44 4.83
CA THR A 200 -20.44 -11.03 3.51
C THR A 200 -19.70 -10.38 2.37
N GLN A 201 -19.14 -9.18 2.60
CA GLN A 201 -18.36 -8.46 1.59
C GLN A 201 -17.04 -9.15 1.30
N ASN A 202 -16.61 -9.11 0.05
CA ASN A 202 -15.36 -9.70 -0.38
C ASN A 202 -14.15 -8.83 0.03
N TYR A 203 -13.09 -9.49 0.43
CA TYR A 203 -11.81 -8.90 0.82
C TYR A 203 -10.66 -9.73 0.29
N ASP A 204 -9.48 -9.12 0.32
CA ASP A 204 -8.20 -9.80 0.16
C ASP A 204 -7.19 -9.17 1.13
N PHE A 205 -6.44 -9.99 1.83
CA PHE A 205 -5.38 -9.56 2.77
C PHE A 205 -4.05 -10.13 2.31
N VAL A 206 -3.07 -9.25 2.07
CA VAL A 206 -1.73 -9.62 1.63
C VAL A 206 -0.70 -9.26 2.70
N TYR A 207 0.19 -10.19 3.01
CA TYR A 207 1.23 -9.95 4.00
C TYR A 207 2.28 -8.98 3.45
N VAL A 208 2.82 -8.12 4.32
CA VAL A 208 3.68 -7.01 3.90
C VAL A 208 4.97 -7.43 3.18
N THR A 209 5.54 -8.61 3.49
CA THR A 209 6.71 -9.13 2.76
C THR A 209 6.37 -9.50 1.32
N ASP A 210 5.18 -10.01 1.07
CA ASP A 210 4.70 -10.30 -0.28
C ASP A 210 4.42 -9.01 -1.06
N VAL A 211 3.92 -7.97 -0.39
CA VAL A 211 3.79 -6.64 -1.00
C VAL A 211 5.15 -6.12 -1.45
N ALA A 212 6.17 -6.18 -0.59
CA ALA A 212 7.52 -5.74 -0.91
C ALA A 212 8.12 -6.50 -2.09
N LYS A 213 7.98 -7.83 -2.10
CA LYS A 213 8.39 -8.71 -3.20
C LYS A 213 7.69 -8.36 -4.51
N ALA A 214 6.36 -8.10 -4.46
CA ALA A 214 5.59 -7.68 -5.61
C ALA A 214 6.11 -6.36 -6.19
N PHE A 215 6.36 -5.34 -5.35
CA PHE A 215 6.94 -4.07 -5.81
C PHE A 215 8.29 -4.24 -6.50
N TYR A 216 9.17 -5.07 -5.95
CA TYR A 216 10.46 -5.35 -6.56
C TYR A 216 10.31 -6.02 -7.94
N LEU A 217 9.46 -7.03 -8.05
CA LEU A 217 9.21 -7.74 -9.31
C LEU A 217 8.52 -6.86 -10.36
N ILE A 218 7.56 -6.03 -9.94
CA ILE A 218 6.88 -5.05 -10.80
C ILE A 218 7.88 -3.98 -11.29
N ALA A 219 8.77 -3.52 -10.42
CA ALA A 219 9.79 -2.56 -10.80
C ALA A 219 10.72 -3.09 -11.90
N ARG A 220 11.02 -4.40 -11.87
CA ARG A 220 11.86 -5.05 -12.88
C ARG A 220 11.15 -5.39 -14.17
N ASN A 221 9.95 -5.94 -14.08
CA ASN A 221 9.29 -6.66 -15.16
C ASN A 221 7.94 -6.05 -15.57
N GLY A 222 7.39 -5.14 -14.75
CA GLY A 222 6.09 -4.50 -15.02
C GLY A 222 6.11 -3.70 -16.32
N LYS A 223 5.02 -3.78 -17.07
CA LYS A 223 4.84 -3.04 -18.32
C LYS A 223 4.49 -1.57 -18.04
N PRO A 224 5.01 -0.63 -18.82
CA PRO A 224 4.64 0.78 -18.71
C PRO A 224 3.13 1.00 -18.90
N PHE A 225 2.56 1.88 -18.10
CA PHE A 225 1.12 2.26 -18.10
C PHE A 225 0.15 1.14 -17.70
N TYR A 226 0.68 0.07 -17.07
CA TYR A 226 -0.14 -1.00 -16.50
C TYR A 226 -0.41 -0.78 -15.01
N GLU A 227 -1.57 -1.25 -14.59
CA GLU A 227 -1.98 -1.43 -13.20
C GLU A 227 -1.73 -2.90 -12.83
N TYR A 228 -1.20 -3.11 -11.63
CA TYR A 228 -0.92 -4.45 -11.14
C TYR A 228 -1.52 -4.66 -9.78
N MET A 229 -2.48 -5.58 -9.66
CA MET A 229 -3.05 -5.92 -8.36
C MET A 229 -2.01 -6.66 -7.51
N ILE A 230 -1.76 -6.17 -6.30
CA ILE A 230 -0.94 -6.82 -5.28
C ILE A 230 -1.87 -7.34 -4.19
N GLY A 231 -2.08 -8.63 -4.18
CA GLY A 231 -2.97 -9.35 -3.28
C GLY A 231 -2.45 -10.73 -2.94
N SER A 232 -3.19 -11.45 -2.11
CA SER A 232 -2.85 -12.83 -1.73
C SER A 232 -3.20 -13.87 -2.80
N GLY A 233 -3.98 -13.48 -3.83
CA GLY A 233 -4.55 -14.42 -4.80
C GLY A 233 -5.66 -15.32 -4.23
N ASN A 234 -6.14 -15.04 -3.02
CA ASN A 234 -7.16 -15.82 -2.32
C ASN A 234 -8.26 -14.93 -1.75
N ALA A 235 -8.75 -14.01 -2.58
CA ALA A 235 -9.86 -13.13 -2.24
C ALA A 235 -11.14 -13.93 -1.98
N ARG A 236 -11.88 -13.57 -0.91
CA ARG A 236 -13.08 -14.29 -0.47
C ARG A 236 -13.91 -13.43 0.48
N PRO A 237 -15.11 -13.87 0.90
CA PRO A 237 -15.89 -13.16 1.91
C PRO A 237 -15.09 -12.95 3.21
N LEU A 238 -15.20 -11.75 3.78
CA LEU A 238 -14.50 -11.37 5.01
C LEU A 238 -14.74 -12.36 6.16
N LYS A 239 -15.94 -12.96 6.21
CA LYS A 239 -16.29 -13.97 7.20
C LYS A 239 -15.33 -15.16 7.23
N GLU A 240 -14.87 -15.61 6.06
CA GLU A 240 -13.94 -16.73 5.97
C GLU A 240 -12.56 -16.37 6.55
N PHE A 241 -12.08 -15.14 6.33
CA PHE A 241 -10.85 -14.66 6.97
C PHE A 241 -10.99 -14.57 8.50
N ILE A 242 -12.15 -14.11 8.99
CA ILE A 242 -12.42 -14.04 10.43
C ILE A 242 -12.40 -15.44 11.06
N LEU A 243 -13.06 -16.40 10.43
CA LEU A 243 -13.10 -17.78 10.92
C LEU A 243 -11.72 -18.45 10.86
N GLU A 244 -10.93 -18.22 9.80
CA GLU A 244 -9.57 -18.72 9.70
C GLU A 244 -8.68 -18.13 10.81
N MET A 245 -8.76 -16.81 11.05
CA MET A 245 -8.03 -16.14 12.13
C MET A 245 -8.44 -16.69 13.50
N GLN A 246 -9.73 -16.81 13.74
CA GLN A 246 -10.26 -17.36 14.99
C GLN A 246 -9.76 -18.79 15.22
N GLN A 247 -9.89 -19.66 14.22
CA GLN A 247 -9.43 -21.04 14.32
C GLN A 247 -7.92 -21.15 14.58
N ALA A 248 -7.13 -20.25 13.96
CA ALA A 248 -5.69 -20.27 14.08
C ALA A 248 -5.14 -19.73 15.40
N LEU A 249 -5.87 -18.79 16.04
CA LEU A 249 -5.34 -18.01 17.18
C LEU A 249 -6.11 -18.26 18.48
N VAL A 250 -7.42 -18.42 18.43
CA VAL A 250 -8.32 -18.54 19.59
C VAL A 250 -9.50 -19.48 19.26
N PRO A 251 -9.26 -20.79 19.06
CA PRO A 251 -10.27 -21.72 18.55
C PRO A 251 -11.53 -21.80 19.41
N ASP A 252 -11.42 -21.49 20.69
CA ASP A 252 -12.55 -21.52 21.64
C ASP A 252 -13.42 -20.24 21.63
N ALA A 253 -12.95 -19.16 20.98
CA ALA A 253 -13.72 -17.94 20.86
C ALA A 253 -14.84 -18.07 19.83
N VAL A 254 -15.99 -17.44 20.09
CA VAL A 254 -17.14 -17.45 19.18
C VAL A 254 -17.32 -16.04 18.61
N PRO A 255 -16.96 -15.79 17.32
CA PRO A 255 -17.20 -14.53 16.68
C PRO A 255 -18.70 -14.26 16.48
N LEU A 256 -19.15 -13.05 16.80
CA LEU A 256 -20.51 -12.59 16.61
C LEU A 256 -20.63 -11.81 15.30
N PHE A 257 -21.60 -12.15 14.47
CA PHE A 257 -21.80 -11.55 13.16
C PHE A 257 -23.17 -10.86 13.06
N GLY A 258 -23.21 -9.72 12.36
CA GLY A 258 -24.43 -8.99 12.03
C GLY A 258 -24.80 -7.86 12.98
N ASP A 259 -24.09 -7.70 14.09
CA ASP A 259 -24.39 -6.65 15.09
C ASP A 259 -23.93 -5.25 14.64
N ILE A 260 -23.04 -5.18 13.65
CA ILE A 260 -22.47 -3.93 13.13
C ILE A 260 -22.94 -3.74 11.68
N PRO A 261 -23.52 -2.59 11.31
CA PRO A 261 -23.92 -2.35 9.92
C PRO A 261 -22.69 -2.21 9.02
N PHE A 262 -22.75 -2.78 7.82
CA PHE A 262 -21.75 -2.57 6.78
C PHE A 262 -22.12 -1.36 5.95
N THR A 263 -21.20 -0.38 5.82
CA THR A 263 -21.41 0.88 5.11
C THR A 263 -20.49 1.05 3.90
N GLY A 264 -19.69 0.02 3.55
CA GLY A 264 -18.78 0.02 2.44
C GLY A 264 -19.39 -0.48 1.13
N THR A 265 -18.55 -0.64 0.12
CA THR A 265 -18.89 -1.25 -1.17
C THR A 265 -18.43 -2.70 -1.21
N ASN A 266 -19.31 -3.61 -1.63
CA ASN A 266 -18.91 -5.00 -1.86
C ASN A 266 -18.38 -5.15 -3.27
N MET A 267 -17.08 -5.36 -3.41
CA MET A 267 -16.42 -5.54 -4.70
C MET A 267 -16.55 -7.00 -5.18
N PRO A 268 -16.73 -7.24 -6.49
CA PRO A 268 -16.72 -8.61 -7.02
C PRO A 268 -15.33 -9.24 -6.88
N LEU A 269 -15.27 -10.56 -6.73
CA LEU A 269 -14.01 -11.28 -6.47
C LEU A 269 -12.95 -11.08 -7.56
N ASN A 270 -13.35 -10.95 -8.82
CA ASN A 270 -12.42 -10.71 -9.92
C ASN A 270 -11.68 -9.37 -9.84
N THR A 271 -12.19 -8.39 -9.08
CA THR A 271 -11.46 -7.13 -8.83
C THR A 271 -10.14 -7.37 -8.10
N PHE A 272 -10.04 -8.44 -7.32
CA PHE A 272 -8.84 -8.79 -6.56
C PHE A 272 -7.88 -9.72 -7.31
N SER A 273 -8.11 -10.00 -8.61
CA SER A 273 -7.28 -10.92 -9.39
C SER A 273 -5.84 -10.41 -9.51
N ILE A 274 -4.88 -11.28 -9.18
CA ILE A 274 -3.44 -11.03 -9.33
C ILE A 274 -2.87 -11.68 -10.59
N GLU A 275 -3.69 -12.21 -11.48
CA GLU A 275 -3.27 -12.97 -12.66
C GLU A 275 -2.32 -12.18 -13.56
N ASP A 276 -2.61 -10.92 -13.82
CA ASP A 276 -1.75 -10.07 -14.63
C ASP A 276 -0.40 -9.80 -13.95
N THR A 277 -0.40 -9.60 -12.64
CA THR A 277 0.81 -9.44 -11.84
C THR A 277 1.66 -10.72 -11.88
N ALA A 278 1.04 -11.88 -11.66
CA ALA A 278 1.71 -13.17 -11.71
C ALA A 278 2.28 -13.47 -13.09
N ARG A 279 1.49 -13.27 -14.15
CA ARG A 279 1.88 -13.53 -15.53
C ARG A 279 3.06 -12.67 -15.98
N ASP A 280 2.99 -11.36 -15.75
CA ASP A 280 3.95 -10.41 -16.29
C ASP A 280 5.23 -10.30 -15.43
N THR A 281 5.13 -10.60 -14.15
CA THR A 281 6.25 -10.38 -13.21
C THR A 281 6.78 -11.65 -12.55
N GLY A 282 6.04 -12.75 -12.60
CA GLY A 282 6.35 -13.97 -11.88
C GLY A 282 6.01 -13.91 -10.38
N PHE A 283 5.26 -12.88 -9.94
CA PHE A 283 4.86 -12.73 -8.56
C PHE A 283 4.01 -13.91 -8.07
N LYS A 284 4.35 -14.42 -6.90
CA LYS A 284 3.56 -15.40 -6.15
C LYS A 284 3.61 -15.01 -4.68
N PRO A 285 2.46 -14.82 -4.02
CA PRO A 285 2.40 -14.64 -2.58
C PRO A 285 2.87 -15.90 -1.87
N GLU A 286 3.57 -15.75 -0.75
CA GLU A 286 4.18 -16.87 -0.01
C GLU A 286 3.60 -17.03 1.38
N VAL A 287 3.07 -15.95 1.99
CA VAL A 287 2.57 -15.96 3.37
C VAL A 287 1.06 -16.14 3.39
N GLY A 288 0.59 -17.28 3.92
CA GLY A 288 -0.82 -17.53 4.16
C GLY A 288 -1.41 -16.65 5.26
N PHE A 289 -2.73 -16.41 5.22
CA PHE A 289 -3.38 -15.49 6.16
C PHE A 289 -3.25 -15.93 7.63
N ALA A 290 -3.46 -17.23 7.93
CA ALA A 290 -3.31 -17.77 9.27
C ALA A 290 -1.88 -17.60 9.81
N GLU A 291 -0.86 -17.81 8.99
CA GLU A 291 0.54 -17.62 9.35
C GLU A 291 0.86 -16.16 9.59
N GLY A 292 0.49 -15.29 8.65
CA GLY A 292 0.73 -13.85 8.76
C GLY A 292 0.06 -13.24 9.99
N THR A 293 -1.15 -13.70 10.34
CA THR A 293 -1.84 -13.23 11.55
C THR A 293 -1.17 -13.70 12.84
N ARG A 294 -0.61 -14.93 12.88
CA ARG A 294 0.20 -15.39 14.02
C ARG A 294 1.44 -14.52 14.20
N MET A 295 2.23 -14.32 13.15
CA MET A 295 3.43 -13.46 13.20
C MET A 295 3.09 -12.05 13.67
N THR A 296 2.01 -11.47 13.14
CA THR A 296 1.57 -10.13 13.51
C THR A 296 1.13 -10.08 14.98
N MET A 297 0.38 -11.09 15.46
CA MET A 297 -0.06 -11.16 16.84
C MET A 297 1.11 -11.29 17.81
N GLU A 298 2.09 -12.15 17.53
CA GLU A 298 3.27 -12.31 18.38
C GLU A 298 4.05 -10.99 18.48
N TRP A 299 4.22 -10.28 17.39
CA TRP A 299 4.83 -8.96 17.42
C TRP A 299 3.99 -7.95 18.25
N LEU A 300 2.67 -7.91 18.06
CA LEU A 300 1.80 -6.99 18.82
C LEU A 300 1.87 -7.22 20.34
N LYS A 301 2.13 -8.46 20.79
CA LYS A 301 2.34 -8.78 22.20
C LYS A 301 3.66 -8.21 22.77
N THR A 302 4.59 -7.80 21.92
CA THR A 302 5.88 -7.22 22.36
C THR A 302 5.82 -5.70 22.55
N LEU A 303 4.74 -5.07 22.15
CA LEU A 303 4.51 -3.63 22.28
C LEU A 303 3.87 -3.27 23.62
#